data_45dd0741eb3f7476013a68d189a9730e
#
_entry.id   45dd0741eb3f7476013a68d189a9730e
#
_cell.length_a   1.000
_cell.length_b   1.000
_cell.length_c   1.000
_cell.angle_alpha   90.00
_cell.angle_beta   90.00
_cell.angle_gamma   90.00
#
_symmetry.space_group_name_H-M   'P 1'
#
loop_
_entity.id
_entity.type
_entity.pdbx_description
1 polymer ?
#
loop_
_entity_poly.entity_id
_entity_poly.type
_entity_poly.pdbx_seq_one_letter_code
_entity_poly.pdbx_strand_id
1 'polypeptide(L)'
;MSEEQLIAETILQLKQESDILKDYIFPIAMALFSSLFGALLGYFVFHRQEKIVLEKRKLDTVNKWLLLGNEIHQSLIAIKFNYNNNLCNDPLKRFFAIPFIILEDKNYSFPYHELAFISSSSSSKWNNIPNLLILFSNNSSVIKMLQTRNESNEKIKKE
;
A
#
# COMPACT_ATOMS: atom_id res chain seq x y z
N MET A 1 -18.45 -1.13 82.92
CA MET A 1 -17.71 -0.63 81.79
C MET A 1 -17.96 0.84 81.67
N SER A 2 -16.98 1.70 81.84
CA SER A 2 -17.17 3.13 81.73
C SER A 2 -17.41 3.56 80.26
N GLU A 3 -18.23 4.58 80.03
CA GLU A 3 -18.50 5.11 78.70
C GLU A 3 -17.20 5.44 77.93
N GLU A 4 -16.16 5.87 78.62
CA GLU A 4 -14.85 6.13 78.06
C GLU A 4 -14.18 4.90 77.49
N GLN A 5 -14.35 3.72 78.06
CA GLN A 5 -13.80 2.48 77.55
C GLN A 5 -14.50 2.03 76.27
N LEU A 6 -15.80 2.26 76.18
CA LEU A 6 -16.61 1.94 75.00
C LEU A 6 -16.25 2.85 73.82
N ILE A 7 -16.03 4.14 74.06
CA ILE A 7 -15.59 5.09 73.07
C ILE A 7 -14.17 4.77 72.55
N ALA A 8 -13.26 4.40 73.47
CA ALA A 8 -11.90 4.02 73.05
C ALA A 8 -11.85 2.76 72.18
N GLU A 9 -12.69 1.76 72.51
CA GLU A 9 -12.78 0.53 71.79
C GLU A 9 -13.39 0.73 70.39
N THR A 10 -14.43 1.59 70.28
CA THR A 10 -15.03 1.97 69.00
C THR A 10 -14.07 2.73 68.11
N ILE A 11 -13.25 3.62 68.65
CA ILE A 11 -12.19 4.35 67.90
C ILE A 11 -11.11 3.40 67.41
N LEU A 12 -10.74 2.38 68.23
CA LEU A 12 -9.78 1.34 67.83
C LEU A 12 -10.31 0.47 66.70
N GLN A 13 -11.58 0.07 66.75
CA GLN A 13 -12.21 -0.68 65.68
C GLN A 13 -12.30 0.11 64.39
N LEU A 14 -12.70 1.36 64.42
CA LEU A 14 -12.71 2.26 63.26
C LEU A 14 -11.32 2.45 62.63
N LYS A 15 -10.30 2.52 63.48
CA LYS A 15 -8.90 2.64 63.00
C LYS A 15 -8.45 1.34 62.32
N GLN A 16 -8.86 0.18 62.83
CA GLN A 16 -8.52 -1.13 62.25
C GLN A 16 -9.25 -1.35 60.89
N GLU A 17 -10.52 -0.91 60.77
CA GLU A 17 -11.22 -0.91 59.47
C GLU A 17 -10.59 0.02 58.46
N SER A 18 -10.07 1.17 58.88
CA SER A 18 -9.32 2.09 58.02
C SER A 18 -8.05 1.48 57.48
N ASP A 19 -7.34 0.67 58.25
CA ASP A 19 -6.11 0.02 57.81
C ASP A 19 -6.39 -1.09 56.77
N ILE A 20 -7.47 -1.85 56.90
CA ILE A 20 -7.89 -2.85 55.93
C ILE A 20 -8.24 -2.21 54.58
N LEU A 21 -8.93 -1.10 54.59
CA LEU A 21 -9.27 -0.34 53.38
C LEU A 21 -8.00 0.15 52.65
N LYS A 22 -7.05 0.66 53.40
CA LYS A 22 -5.83 1.24 52.86
C LYS A 22 -4.84 0.16 52.41
N ASP A 23 -4.68 -0.92 53.15
CA ASP A 23 -3.64 -1.91 52.92
C ASP A 23 -4.07 -2.99 51.92
N TYR A 24 -5.36 -3.27 51.76
CA TYR A 24 -5.86 -4.32 50.88
C TYR A 24 -6.76 -3.82 49.78
N ILE A 25 -7.76 -3.01 50.06
CA ILE A 25 -8.77 -2.61 49.08
C ILE A 25 -8.18 -1.58 48.09
N PHE A 26 -7.46 -0.59 48.59
CA PHE A 26 -6.89 0.44 47.76
C PHE A 26 -5.84 -0.10 46.75
N PRO A 27 -4.85 -0.92 47.13
CA PRO A 27 -3.92 -1.53 46.17
C PRO A 27 -4.60 -2.39 45.13
N ILE A 28 -5.61 -3.18 45.51
CA ILE A 28 -6.36 -4.02 44.57
C ILE A 28 -7.15 -3.15 43.56
N ALA A 29 -7.83 -2.13 44.05
CA ALA A 29 -8.57 -1.20 43.20
C ALA A 29 -7.63 -0.47 42.23
N MET A 30 -6.48 0.00 42.70
CA MET A 30 -5.47 0.68 41.85
C MET A 30 -4.87 -0.28 40.83
N ALA A 31 -4.62 -1.53 41.15
CA ALA A 31 -4.14 -2.54 40.24
C ALA A 31 -5.17 -2.81 39.11
N LEU A 32 -6.46 -2.95 39.47
CA LEU A 32 -7.56 -3.12 38.50
C LEU A 32 -7.70 -1.88 37.59
N PHE A 33 -7.66 -0.67 38.17
CA PHE A 33 -7.70 0.57 37.43
C PHE A 33 -6.54 0.68 36.44
N SER A 34 -5.33 0.41 36.89
CA SER A 34 -4.12 0.45 36.04
C SER A 34 -4.20 -0.55 34.90
N SER A 35 -4.69 -1.76 35.16
CA SER A 35 -4.90 -2.80 34.15
C SER A 35 -5.94 -2.36 33.12
N LEU A 36 -7.07 -1.83 33.55
CA LEU A 36 -8.13 -1.33 32.66
C LEU A 36 -7.62 -0.17 31.80
N PHE A 37 -6.91 0.78 32.40
CA PHE A 37 -6.33 1.92 31.70
C PHE A 37 -5.28 1.49 30.67
N GLY A 38 -4.43 0.55 31.05
CA GLY A 38 -3.44 -0.06 30.12
C GLY A 38 -4.10 -0.74 28.93
N ALA A 39 -5.17 -1.50 29.15
CA ALA A 39 -5.93 -2.15 28.09
C ALA A 39 -6.60 -1.13 27.14
N LEU A 40 -7.19 -0.07 27.68
CA LEU A 40 -7.79 1.01 26.88
C LEU A 40 -6.76 1.75 26.04
N LEU A 41 -5.64 2.13 26.63
CA LEU A 41 -4.54 2.80 25.89
C LEU A 41 -3.99 1.87 24.81
N GLY A 42 -3.77 0.59 25.12
CA GLY A 42 -3.34 -0.40 24.14
C GLY A 42 -4.30 -0.54 22.97
N TYR A 43 -5.60 -0.57 23.23
CA TYR A 43 -6.63 -0.61 22.19
C TYR A 43 -6.58 0.64 21.28
N PHE A 44 -6.48 1.85 21.85
CA PHE A 44 -6.38 3.09 21.06
C PHE A 44 -5.12 3.13 20.20
N VAL A 45 -3.97 2.75 20.77
CA VAL A 45 -2.68 2.71 20.04
C VAL A 45 -2.76 1.70 18.89
N PHE A 46 -3.28 0.50 19.16
CA PHE A 46 -3.43 -0.56 18.16
C PHE A 46 -4.32 -0.10 16.99
N HIS A 47 -5.49 0.44 17.30
CA HIS A 47 -6.42 0.92 16.27
C HIS A 47 -5.84 2.06 15.42
N ARG A 48 -5.07 2.96 16.04
CA ARG A 48 -4.37 4.02 15.32
C ARG A 48 -3.25 3.49 14.44
N GLN A 49 -2.47 2.52 14.92
CA GLN A 49 -1.42 1.86 14.14
C GLN A 49 -1.98 1.12 12.93
N GLU A 50 -3.09 0.42 13.09
CA GLU A 50 -3.75 -0.29 12.00
C GLU A 50 -4.15 0.66 10.85
N LYS A 51 -4.73 1.81 11.17
CA LYS A 51 -5.04 2.86 10.17
C LYS A 51 -3.78 3.36 9.45
N ILE A 52 -2.72 3.65 10.18
CA ILE A 52 -1.44 4.14 9.61
C ILE A 52 -0.84 3.09 8.67
N VAL A 53 -0.84 1.82 9.06
CA VAL A 53 -0.34 0.71 8.24
C VAL A 53 -1.17 0.55 6.95
N LEU A 54 -2.49 0.67 7.04
CA LEU A 54 -3.38 0.62 5.88
C LEU A 54 -3.11 1.78 4.91
N GLU A 55 -2.98 3.00 5.42
CA GLU A 55 -2.66 4.17 4.58
C GLU A 55 -1.27 4.05 3.94
N LYS A 56 -0.29 3.57 4.68
CA LYS A 56 1.04 3.31 4.15
C LYS A 56 1.01 2.30 3.01
N ARG A 57 0.31 1.17 3.19
CA ARG A 57 0.15 0.17 2.12
C ARG A 57 -0.50 0.75 0.86
N LYS A 58 -1.53 1.60 1.02
CA LYS A 58 -2.16 2.29 -0.11
C LYS A 58 -1.16 3.18 -0.85
N LEU A 59 -0.38 3.98 -0.11
CA LEU A 59 0.65 4.85 -0.68
C LEU A 59 1.74 4.05 -1.40
N ASP A 60 2.22 2.98 -0.80
CA ASP A 60 3.25 2.12 -1.40
C ASP A 60 2.73 1.50 -2.71
N THR A 61 1.47 1.06 -2.73
CA THR A 61 0.83 0.55 -3.95
C THR A 61 0.72 1.63 -5.02
N VAL A 62 0.25 2.83 -4.68
CA VAL A 62 0.15 3.95 -5.64
C VAL A 62 1.52 4.31 -6.19
N ASN A 63 2.54 4.42 -5.35
CA ASN A 63 3.90 4.73 -5.78
C ASN A 63 4.46 3.66 -6.73
N LYS A 64 4.25 2.38 -6.42
CA LYS A 64 4.63 1.27 -7.31
C LYS A 64 4.00 1.40 -8.69
N TRP A 65 2.69 1.68 -8.75
CA TRP A 65 1.97 1.85 -10.01
C TRP A 65 2.37 3.10 -10.77
N LEU A 66 2.70 4.18 -10.07
CA LEU A 66 3.18 5.41 -10.67
C LEU A 66 4.57 5.22 -11.31
N LEU A 67 5.47 4.54 -10.61
CA LEU A 67 6.80 4.21 -11.14
C LEU A 67 6.68 3.33 -12.39
N LEU A 68 5.82 2.32 -12.35
CA LEU A 68 5.57 1.44 -13.48
C LEU A 68 4.96 2.19 -14.67
N GLY A 69 4.00 3.07 -14.44
CA GLY A 69 3.42 3.94 -15.47
C GLY A 69 4.47 4.85 -16.10
N ASN A 70 5.36 5.42 -15.30
CA ASN A 70 6.47 6.24 -15.79
C ASN A 70 7.46 5.41 -16.64
N GLU A 71 7.80 4.20 -16.20
CA GLU A 71 8.68 3.31 -16.96
C GLU A 71 8.08 2.97 -18.34
N ILE A 72 6.80 2.63 -18.40
CA ILE A 72 6.07 2.39 -19.65
C ILE A 72 6.07 3.63 -20.53
N HIS A 73 5.80 4.79 -19.98
CA HIS A 73 5.81 6.05 -20.71
C HIS A 73 7.19 6.35 -21.32
N GLN A 74 8.26 6.18 -20.55
CA GLN A 74 9.62 6.36 -21.05
C GLN A 74 9.97 5.36 -22.17
N SER A 75 9.56 4.10 -22.01
CA SER A 75 9.73 3.07 -23.04
C SER A 75 9.03 3.45 -24.35
N LEU A 76 7.78 3.90 -24.27
CA LEU A 76 7.02 4.33 -25.45
C LEU A 76 7.62 5.58 -26.13
N ILE A 77 8.13 6.53 -25.35
CA ILE A 77 8.85 7.69 -25.88
C ILE A 77 10.11 7.24 -26.63
N ALA A 78 10.90 6.36 -26.05
CA ALA A 78 12.11 5.83 -26.69
C ALA A 78 11.79 5.11 -28.01
N ILE A 79 10.76 4.28 -28.02
CA ILE A 79 10.25 3.61 -29.21
C ILE A 79 9.84 4.67 -30.25
N LYS A 80 9.02 5.64 -29.88
CA LYS A 80 8.56 6.71 -30.78
C LYS A 80 9.75 7.49 -31.37
N PHE A 81 10.73 7.83 -30.57
CA PHE A 81 11.92 8.55 -31.01
C PHE A 81 12.71 7.76 -32.06
N ASN A 82 12.93 6.48 -31.82
CA ASN A 82 13.62 5.59 -32.75
C ASN A 82 12.87 5.42 -34.08
N TYR A 83 11.55 5.45 -34.05
CA TYR A 83 10.73 5.33 -35.28
C TYR A 83 10.60 6.63 -36.05
N ASN A 84 10.41 7.74 -35.36
CA ASN A 84 10.00 9.03 -35.98
C ASN A 84 10.95 9.50 -37.06
N ASN A 85 12.26 9.29 -36.91
CA ASN A 85 13.29 9.73 -37.86
C ASN A 85 13.50 8.74 -39.01
N ASN A 86 12.97 7.51 -38.91
CA ASN A 86 13.20 6.42 -39.86
C ASN A 86 11.96 6.05 -40.67
N LEU A 87 10.84 6.74 -40.44
CA LEU A 87 9.60 6.50 -41.17
C LEU A 87 9.68 7.21 -42.55
N CYS A 88 9.71 6.44 -43.62
CA CYS A 88 9.63 6.92 -44.99
C CYS A 88 8.44 6.27 -45.70
N ASN A 89 8.01 6.84 -46.85
CA ASN A 89 6.87 6.35 -47.62
C ASN A 89 7.17 5.05 -48.38
N ASP A 90 8.42 4.71 -48.60
CA ASP A 90 8.86 3.47 -49.24
C ASP A 90 8.80 2.28 -48.23
N PRO A 91 8.01 1.23 -48.48
CA PRO A 91 7.90 0.08 -47.59
C PRO A 91 9.20 -0.66 -47.36
N LEU A 92 10.03 -0.81 -48.40
CA LEU A 92 11.32 -1.49 -48.33
C LEU A 92 12.32 -0.68 -47.49
N LYS A 93 12.41 0.62 -47.76
CA LYS A 93 13.27 1.51 -46.94
C LYS A 93 12.85 1.55 -45.50
N ARG A 94 11.53 1.59 -45.20
CA ARG A 94 11.01 1.48 -43.82
C ARG A 94 11.42 0.19 -43.13
N PHE A 95 11.40 -0.92 -43.85
CA PHE A 95 11.73 -2.22 -43.29
C PHE A 95 13.20 -2.27 -42.86
N PHE A 96 14.12 -1.72 -43.64
CA PHE A 96 15.55 -1.71 -43.34
C PHE A 96 16.01 -0.56 -42.43
N ALA A 97 15.31 0.57 -42.45
CA ALA A 97 15.72 1.75 -41.72
C ALA A 97 15.35 1.73 -40.25
N ILE A 98 14.34 0.94 -39.86
CA ILE A 98 13.95 0.85 -38.46
C ILE A 98 14.90 -0.08 -37.72
N PRO A 99 15.67 0.45 -36.74
CA PRO A 99 16.64 -0.34 -36.00
C PRO A 99 15.97 -1.49 -35.24
N PHE A 100 16.75 -2.52 -34.99
CA PHE A 100 16.37 -3.60 -34.11
C PHE A 100 16.24 -3.07 -32.67
N ILE A 101 15.03 -3.03 -32.14
CA ILE A 101 14.76 -2.54 -30.79
C ILE A 101 14.84 -3.73 -29.84
N ILE A 102 15.87 -3.73 -29.00
CA ILE A 102 15.99 -4.71 -27.91
C ILE A 102 14.98 -4.31 -26.84
N LEU A 103 13.93 -5.11 -26.72
CA LEU A 103 12.93 -4.95 -25.67
C LEU A 103 13.16 -6.04 -24.62
N GLU A 104 13.39 -5.64 -23.38
CA GLU A 104 13.33 -6.59 -22.28
C GLU A 104 11.88 -7.09 -22.15
N ASP A 105 11.73 -8.41 -22.19
CA ASP A 105 10.43 -9.05 -21.94
C ASP A 105 10.11 -9.00 -20.45
N LYS A 106 9.73 -7.82 -19.99
CA LYS A 106 9.24 -7.63 -18.63
C LYS A 106 7.80 -8.10 -18.57
N ASN A 107 7.62 -9.35 -18.14
CA ASN A 107 6.29 -9.86 -17.79
C ASN A 107 5.75 -9.06 -16.59
N TYR A 108 5.03 -7.99 -16.87
CA TYR A 108 4.35 -7.23 -15.86
C TYR A 108 3.15 -8.04 -15.33
N SER A 109 3.37 -8.76 -14.23
CA SER A 109 2.25 -9.35 -13.48
C SER A 109 1.59 -8.24 -12.67
N PHE A 110 0.37 -7.88 -13.07
CA PHE A 110 -0.38 -6.80 -12.42
C PHE A 110 -1.42 -7.39 -11.46
N PRO A 111 -1.21 -7.33 -10.15
CA PRO A 111 -2.23 -7.68 -9.18
C PRO A 111 -3.29 -6.57 -9.09
N TYR A 112 -4.22 -6.56 -10.03
CA TYR A 112 -5.28 -5.53 -10.13
C TYR A 112 -6.12 -5.38 -8.87
N HIS A 113 -6.22 -6.44 -8.06
CA HIS A 113 -6.93 -6.42 -6.79
C HIS A 113 -6.30 -5.44 -5.78
N GLU A 114 -5.00 -5.14 -5.91
CA GLU A 114 -4.32 -4.15 -5.07
C GLU A 114 -4.84 -2.72 -5.32
N LEU A 115 -5.47 -2.47 -6.48
CA LEU A 115 -6.04 -1.16 -6.85
C LEU A 115 -7.51 -0.99 -6.43
N ALA A 116 -8.13 -1.99 -5.81
CA ALA A 116 -9.54 -1.96 -5.46
C ALA A 116 -9.93 -0.76 -4.57
N PHE A 117 -8.98 -0.26 -3.74
CA PHE A 117 -9.20 0.91 -2.90
C PHE A 117 -9.37 2.23 -3.69
N ILE A 118 -8.86 2.30 -4.92
CA ILE A 118 -9.01 3.49 -5.79
C ILE A 118 -10.45 3.59 -6.30
N SER A 119 -11.09 2.46 -6.54
CA SER A 119 -12.47 2.40 -7.05
C SER A 119 -13.50 3.01 -6.09
N SER A 120 -13.21 3.05 -4.80
CA SER A 120 -14.13 3.60 -3.78
C SER A 120 -14.16 5.13 -3.71
N SER A 121 -13.23 5.81 -4.37
CA SER A 121 -13.12 7.28 -4.37
C SER A 121 -13.79 7.86 -5.61
N SER A 122 -15.03 8.29 -5.49
CA SER A 122 -15.92 8.63 -6.62
C SER A 122 -15.68 10.01 -7.27
N SER A 123 -14.69 10.81 -6.85
CA SER A 123 -14.66 12.23 -7.22
C SER A 123 -13.57 12.67 -8.19
N SER A 124 -12.68 11.80 -8.66
CA SER A 124 -11.56 12.20 -9.51
C SER A 124 -11.63 11.57 -10.90
N LYS A 125 -11.40 12.38 -11.95
CA LYS A 125 -11.23 11.91 -13.34
C LYS A 125 -10.09 10.90 -13.50
N TRP A 126 -9.19 10.80 -12.52
CA TRP A 126 -8.02 9.92 -12.50
C TRP A 126 -8.31 8.54 -11.90
N ASN A 127 -9.47 8.34 -11.30
CA ASN A 127 -9.88 7.07 -10.68
C ASN A 127 -10.40 6.05 -11.70
N ASN A 128 -9.97 6.17 -12.94
CA ASN A 128 -10.45 5.29 -13.99
C ASN A 128 -9.52 4.08 -14.15
N ILE A 129 -9.72 3.07 -13.31
CA ILE A 129 -9.02 1.77 -13.40
C ILE A 129 -9.06 1.19 -14.82
N PRO A 130 -10.19 1.19 -15.56
CA PRO A 130 -10.23 0.74 -16.92
C PRO A 130 -9.20 1.42 -17.84
N ASN A 131 -8.98 2.72 -17.72
CA ASN A 131 -7.99 3.41 -18.54
C ASN A 131 -6.56 2.96 -18.24
N LEU A 132 -6.25 2.68 -16.96
CA LEU A 132 -4.95 2.08 -16.58
C LEU A 132 -4.79 0.70 -17.21
N LEU A 133 -5.80 -0.15 -17.13
CA LEU A 133 -5.78 -1.48 -17.74
C LEU A 133 -5.57 -1.43 -19.25
N ILE A 134 -6.25 -0.49 -19.94
CA ILE A 134 -6.08 -0.25 -21.38
C ILE A 134 -4.64 0.20 -21.70
N LEU A 135 -4.06 1.10 -20.91
CA LEU A 135 -2.68 1.55 -21.09
C LEU A 135 -1.70 0.38 -21.03
N PHE A 136 -1.81 -0.45 -20.01
CA PHE A 136 -0.94 -1.62 -19.83
C PHE A 136 -1.13 -2.67 -20.93
N SER A 137 -2.39 -2.96 -21.31
CA SER A 137 -2.71 -3.88 -22.40
C SER A 137 -2.15 -3.39 -23.75
N ASN A 138 -2.32 -2.11 -24.03
CA ASN A 138 -1.78 -1.51 -25.25
C ASN A 138 -0.25 -1.54 -25.29
N ASN A 139 0.42 -1.24 -24.15
CA ASN A 139 1.88 -1.34 -24.07
C ASN A 139 2.35 -2.77 -24.35
N SER A 140 1.74 -3.78 -23.71
CA SER A 140 2.07 -5.18 -23.95
C SER A 140 1.86 -5.58 -25.41
N SER A 141 0.79 -5.11 -26.03
CA SER A 141 0.51 -5.37 -27.46
C SER A 141 1.58 -4.74 -28.37
N VAL A 142 1.99 -3.51 -28.09
CA VAL A 142 3.06 -2.82 -28.86
C VAL A 142 4.37 -3.60 -28.75
N ILE A 143 4.77 -3.98 -27.54
CA ILE A 143 6.01 -4.76 -27.32
C ILE A 143 5.97 -6.08 -28.09
N LYS A 144 4.84 -6.80 -28.02
CA LYS A 144 4.69 -8.08 -28.74
C LYS A 144 4.76 -7.91 -30.25
N MET A 145 4.13 -6.84 -30.80
CA MET A 145 4.22 -6.52 -32.24
C MET A 145 5.66 -6.23 -32.66
N LEU A 146 6.44 -5.53 -31.84
CA LEU A 146 7.83 -5.21 -32.12
C LEU A 146 8.72 -6.46 -32.06
N GLN A 147 8.48 -7.37 -31.12
CA GLN A 147 9.16 -8.66 -31.03
C GLN A 147 8.89 -9.51 -32.28
N THR A 148 7.61 -9.68 -32.65
CA THR A 148 7.23 -10.43 -33.86
C THR A 148 7.87 -9.84 -35.10
N ARG A 149 7.94 -8.52 -35.22
CA ARG A 149 8.63 -7.85 -36.33
C ARG A 149 10.12 -8.15 -36.34
N ASN A 150 10.79 -8.09 -35.17
CA ASN A 150 12.21 -8.38 -35.07
C ASN A 150 12.51 -9.83 -35.49
N GLU A 151 11.70 -10.78 -35.05
CA GLU A 151 11.81 -12.19 -35.46
C GLU A 151 11.63 -12.38 -36.97
N SER A 152 10.66 -11.68 -37.57
CA SER A 152 10.44 -11.71 -39.02
C SER A 152 11.62 -11.14 -39.80
N ASN A 153 12.22 -10.03 -39.30
CA ASN A 153 13.41 -9.44 -39.91
C ASN A 153 14.64 -10.37 -39.86
N GLU A 154 14.79 -11.12 -38.75
CA GLU A 154 15.89 -12.09 -38.64
C GLU A 154 15.75 -13.26 -39.62
N LYS A 155 14.51 -13.73 -39.84
CA LYS A 155 14.24 -14.80 -40.81
C LYS A 155 14.62 -14.37 -42.23
N ILE A 156 14.19 -13.18 -42.65
CA ILE A 156 14.49 -12.65 -44.01
C ILE A 156 15.99 -12.41 -44.22
N LYS A 157 16.75 -12.07 -43.19
CA LYS A 157 18.22 -11.87 -43.32
C LYS A 157 18.99 -13.16 -43.44
N LYS A 158 18.38 -14.33 -43.10
CA LYS A 158 19.01 -15.64 -43.17
C LYS A 158 18.73 -16.35 -44.49
N GLU A 159 17.77 -15.93 -45.25
CA GLU A 159 17.46 -16.34 -46.62
C GLU A 159 18.25 -15.48 -47.62
#